data_7ee4cfeb901a1b6d24a7d76736e34f9d
#
_entry.id   7ee4cfeb901a1b6d24a7d76736e34f9d
#
_cell.length_a   1.000
_cell.length_b   1.000
_cell.length_c   1.000
_cell.angle_alpha   90.00
_cell.angle_beta   90.00
_cell.angle_gamma   90.00
#
_symmetry.space_group_name_H-M   'P 1'
#
loop_
_entity.id
_entity.type
_entity.pdbx_description
1 polymer ?
#
loop_
_entity_poly.entity_id
_entity_poly.type
_entity_poly.pdbx_seq_one_letter_code
_entity_poly.pdbx_strand_id
1 'polypeptide(L)'
;MKIIPFQELYNAEVFISEPFAEAQNWFERGNFYSCLGKPKPSHTFLWFKNCRGTVTDHTGYSLHIEKNNIAYMPKGSEYTVEFFDTAPNQVDSIVLHFQFKDHQQEEIAPSDAPQICVKNVDAHLAFSIETAAEEFRKNIVCIPIITTAIYQTLAHSCIRQRRSVARHQYKYISEGIELMENNPDMTIGEIAKVCGVSEGYFRKLFKEYSGENPIYFRQKHRIEKAKQLLLLDMYSVGEIAETLHFSDIYHFSNTFKKLTGISPQNYIKQNRIK
;
A
#
# COMPACT_ATOMS: atom_id res chain seq x y z
N MET A 1 15.11 8.82 10.10
CA MET A 1 13.99 8.29 9.31
C MET A 1 14.46 7.06 8.56
N LYS A 2 13.79 5.93 8.71
CA LYS A 2 14.10 4.65 8.08
C LYS A 2 13.46 4.58 6.70
N ILE A 3 14.23 4.18 5.67
CA ILE A 3 13.67 4.02 4.33
C ILE A 3 13.16 2.59 4.17
N ILE A 4 11.88 2.45 3.82
CA ILE A 4 11.20 1.19 3.49
C ILE A 4 10.54 1.37 2.12
N PRO A 5 11.12 0.86 1.02
CA PRO A 5 10.58 1.05 -0.32
C PRO A 5 9.11 0.66 -0.44
N PHE A 6 8.35 1.32 -1.32
CA PHE A 6 6.91 1.04 -1.53
C PHE A 6 6.60 -0.46 -1.70
N GLN A 7 7.50 -1.21 -2.34
CA GLN A 7 7.36 -2.64 -2.57
C GLN A 7 7.36 -3.47 -1.28
N GLU A 8 8.08 -3.00 -0.25
CA GLU A 8 8.22 -3.67 1.04
C GLU A 8 7.15 -3.23 2.04
N LEU A 9 6.57 -2.04 1.84
CA LEU A 9 5.50 -1.50 2.68
C LEU A 9 4.21 -2.32 2.63
N TYR A 10 4.01 -3.12 1.58
CA TYR A 10 2.83 -3.99 1.45
C TYR A 10 2.62 -4.95 2.63
N ASN A 11 3.73 -5.40 3.24
CA ASN A 11 3.71 -6.31 4.39
C ASN A 11 4.06 -5.61 5.71
N ALA A 12 4.22 -4.29 5.71
CA ALA A 12 4.56 -3.52 6.90
C ALA A 12 3.30 -2.96 7.56
N GLU A 13 3.24 -3.02 8.88
CA GLU A 13 2.27 -2.26 9.65
C GLU A 13 2.69 -0.80 9.65
N VAL A 14 1.87 0.03 9.02
CA VAL A 14 2.15 1.45 8.84
C VAL A 14 1.02 2.31 9.40
N PHE A 15 1.38 3.38 10.05
CA PHE A 15 0.46 4.33 10.68
C PHE A 15 0.59 5.70 10.05
N ILE A 16 -0.56 6.29 9.71
CA ILE A 16 -0.67 7.64 9.18
C ILE A 16 -1.23 8.54 10.28
N SER A 17 -0.57 9.66 10.50
CA SER A 17 -1.03 10.70 11.43
C SER A 17 -0.96 12.08 10.78
N GLU A 18 -1.66 13.04 11.37
CA GLU A 18 -1.73 14.42 10.90
C GLU A 18 -2.10 14.57 9.42
N PRO A 19 -3.13 13.83 8.91
CA PRO A 19 -3.50 13.89 7.52
C PRO A 19 -4.27 15.17 7.20
N PHE A 20 -3.93 15.81 6.07
CA PHE A 20 -4.80 16.82 5.48
C PHE A 20 -4.73 16.78 3.95
N ALA A 21 -5.76 17.36 3.30
CA ALA A 21 -5.90 17.37 1.86
C ALA A 21 -6.21 18.78 1.36
N GLU A 22 -5.61 19.19 0.25
CA GLU A 22 -5.85 20.50 -0.36
C GLU A 22 -5.91 20.40 -1.88
N ALA A 23 -6.97 20.94 -2.48
CA ALA A 23 -7.07 21.16 -3.91
C ALA A 23 -6.48 22.52 -4.27
N GLN A 24 -5.69 22.59 -5.34
CA GLN A 24 -4.93 23.78 -5.70
C GLN A 24 -5.16 24.17 -7.17
N ASN A 25 -5.28 25.48 -7.41
CA ASN A 25 -5.22 26.10 -8.73
C ASN A 25 -3.87 26.82 -8.86
N TRP A 26 -3.02 26.31 -9.71
CA TRP A 26 -1.68 26.84 -9.91
C TRP A 26 -1.64 28.00 -10.90
N PHE A 27 -2.60 28.11 -11.81
CA PHE A 27 -2.74 29.25 -12.68
C PHE A 27 -2.81 30.57 -11.91
N GLU A 28 -3.65 30.59 -10.85
CA GLU A 28 -3.80 31.77 -9.98
C GLU A 28 -2.59 32.01 -9.07
N ARG A 29 -1.74 31.02 -8.88
CA ARG A 29 -0.52 31.07 -8.07
C ARG A 29 0.76 31.26 -8.88
N GLY A 30 0.65 31.58 -10.20
CA GLY A 30 1.79 31.84 -11.09
C GLY A 30 2.52 30.58 -11.55
N ASN A 31 1.89 29.42 -11.51
CA ASN A 31 2.41 28.16 -12.02
C ASN A 31 3.73 27.68 -11.39
N PHE A 32 4.03 28.13 -10.19
CA PHE A 32 5.28 27.82 -9.52
C PHE A 32 5.10 27.61 -8.02
N TYR A 33 5.85 26.63 -7.49
CA TYR A 33 5.98 26.39 -6.06
C TYR A 33 7.44 26.16 -5.70
N SER A 34 7.86 26.67 -4.52
CA SER A 34 9.20 26.44 -3.99
C SER A 34 9.18 26.20 -2.48
N CYS A 35 9.91 25.20 -2.03
CA CYS A 35 10.26 25.01 -0.64
C CYS A 35 11.78 24.94 -0.42
N LEU A 36 12.57 25.53 -1.31
CA LEU A 36 14.02 25.66 -1.10
C LEU A 36 14.31 26.49 0.14
N GLY A 37 15.21 26.02 1.00
CA GLY A 37 15.53 26.64 2.30
C GLY A 37 14.44 26.45 3.37
N LYS A 38 13.38 25.71 3.08
CA LYS A 38 12.29 25.37 4.00
C LYS A 38 11.87 23.92 3.79
N PRO A 39 12.61 22.93 4.36
CA PRO A 39 12.33 21.52 4.16
C PRO A 39 10.88 21.17 4.49
N LYS A 40 10.29 20.30 3.70
CA LYS A 40 8.89 19.86 3.87
C LYS A 40 8.67 19.27 5.28
N PRO A 41 7.68 19.74 6.04
CA PRO A 41 7.41 19.26 7.40
C PRO A 41 6.71 17.88 7.42
N SER A 42 6.16 17.43 6.28
CA SER A 42 5.37 16.23 6.14
C SER A 42 5.67 15.50 4.84
N HIS A 43 5.34 14.20 4.80
CA HIS A 43 5.26 13.47 3.53
C HIS A 43 4.09 13.99 2.72
N THR A 44 4.20 13.93 1.39
CA THR A 44 3.17 14.43 0.49
C THR A 44 2.96 13.48 -0.68
N PHE A 45 1.69 13.16 -0.97
CA PHE A 45 1.28 12.69 -2.29
C PHE A 45 0.73 13.90 -3.06
N LEU A 46 1.34 14.22 -4.19
CA LEU A 46 0.93 15.29 -5.07
C LEU A 46 0.35 14.70 -6.36
N TRP A 47 -0.97 14.78 -6.51
CA TRP A 47 -1.67 14.34 -7.71
C TRP A 47 -1.75 15.48 -8.72
N PHE A 48 -1.09 15.34 -9.87
CA PHE A 48 -1.19 16.23 -11.02
C PHE A 48 -2.47 15.90 -11.79
N LYS A 49 -3.61 16.36 -11.26
CA LYS A 49 -4.94 15.97 -11.75
C LYS A 49 -5.18 16.44 -13.17
N ASN A 50 -5.04 17.74 -13.42
CA ASN A 50 -5.35 18.39 -14.70
C ASN A 50 -4.16 19.11 -15.32
N CYS A 51 -3.00 19.06 -14.72
CA CYS A 51 -1.77 19.71 -15.17
C CYS A 51 -0.64 18.69 -15.33
N ARG A 52 0.45 19.11 -15.96
CA ARG A 52 1.76 18.46 -15.92
C ARG A 52 2.69 19.27 -15.02
N GLY A 53 3.80 18.70 -14.62
CA GLY A 53 4.79 19.45 -13.86
C GLY A 53 6.20 18.92 -13.97
N THR A 54 7.15 19.76 -13.57
CA THR A 54 8.55 19.41 -13.38
C THR A 54 8.94 19.72 -11.95
N VAL A 55 9.33 18.71 -11.20
CA VAL A 55 9.89 18.84 -9.85
C VAL A 55 11.39 18.86 -9.98
N THR A 56 12.03 19.89 -9.45
CA THR A 56 13.50 19.98 -9.42
C THR A 56 13.97 20.08 -7.98
N ASP A 57 14.80 19.15 -7.55
CA ASP A 57 15.36 19.13 -6.19
C ASP A 57 16.54 20.11 -6.04
N HIS A 58 17.05 20.24 -4.81
CA HIS A 58 18.17 21.11 -4.49
C HIS A 58 19.50 20.73 -5.17
N THR A 59 19.61 19.51 -5.72
CA THR A 59 20.78 19.04 -6.48
C THR A 59 20.71 19.38 -7.96
N GLY A 60 19.55 19.85 -8.44
CA GLY A 60 19.26 20.11 -9.85
C GLY A 60 18.71 18.89 -10.60
N TYR A 61 18.47 17.77 -9.91
CA TYR A 61 17.78 16.63 -10.52
C TYR A 61 16.31 16.98 -10.79
N SER A 62 15.85 16.73 -12.01
CA SER A 62 14.49 17.07 -12.44
C SER A 62 13.66 15.82 -12.75
N LEU A 63 12.44 15.77 -12.18
CA LEU A 63 11.44 14.73 -12.39
C LEU A 63 10.26 15.32 -13.17
N HIS A 64 10.04 14.85 -14.39
CA HIS A 64 8.88 15.25 -15.20
C HIS A 64 7.67 14.37 -14.86
N ILE A 65 6.54 15.02 -14.60
CA ILE A 65 5.31 14.35 -14.15
C ILE A 65 4.18 14.70 -15.11
N GLU A 66 3.63 13.66 -15.71
CA GLU A 66 2.50 13.77 -16.64
C GLU A 66 1.18 13.95 -15.90
N LYS A 67 0.18 14.51 -16.60
CA LYS A 67 -1.20 14.60 -16.15
C LYS A 67 -1.70 13.25 -15.66
N ASN A 68 -2.54 13.30 -14.63
CA ASN A 68 -3.17 12.15 -13.99
C ASN A 68 -2.19 11.17 -13.30
N ASN A 69 -1.01 11.67 -12.92
CA ASN A 69 -0.03 10.90 -12.13
C ASN A 69 0.10 11.48 -10.72
N ILE A 70 0.48 10.63 -9.76
CA ILE A 70 0.81 11.04 -8.39
C ILE A 70 2.31 10.90 -8.17
N ALA A 71 2.91 11.96 -7.66
CA ALA A 71 4.27 11.95 -7.15
C ALA A 71 4.28 11.91 -5.62
N TYR A 72 5.24 11.18 -5.08
CA TYR A 72 5.55 11.20 -3.66
C TYR A 72 6.71 12.16 -3.40
N MET A 73 6.52 13.03 -2.42
CA MET A 73 7.52 13.97 -1.91
C MET A 73 7.82 13.62 -0.46
N PRO A 74 9.05 13.21 -0.12
CA PRO A 74 9.39 12.85 1.25
C PRO A 74 9.42 14.07 2.19
N LYS A 75 9.14 13.83 3.47
CA LYS A 75 9.41 14.77 4.55
C LYS A 75 10.90 15.14 4.56
N GLY A 76 11.21 16.39 4.80
CA GLY A 76 12.58 16.91 4.79
C GLY A 76 13.11 17.26 3.40
N SER A 77 12.39 16.95 2.30
CA SER A 77 12.83 17.31 0.96
C SER A 77 12.68 18.81 0.68
N GLU A 78 13.58 19.32 -0.15
CA GLU A 78 13.57 20.68 -0.69
C GLU A 78 13.54 20.61 -2.20
N TYR A 79 12.57 21.29 -2.82
CA TYR A 79 12.37 21.25 -4.27
C TYR A 79 11.57 22.45 -4.76
N THR A 80 11.62 22.65 -6.07
CA THR A 80 10.69 23.52 -6.82
C THR A 80 9.77 22.68 -7.69
N VAL A 81 8.60 23.23 -8.01
CA VAL A 81 7.69 22.64 -9.00
C VAL A 81 7.26 23.72 -9.97
N GLU A 82 7.46 23.47 -11.25
CA GLU A 82 6.86 24.24 -12.35
C GLU A 82 5.65 23.49 -12.88
N PHE A 83 4.51 24.17 -13.02
CA PHE A 83 3.26 23.57 -13.48
C PHE A 83 2.92 24.05 -14.89
N PHE A 84 2.45 23.13 -15.72
CA PHE A 84 2.08 23.36 -17.11
C PHE A 84 0.63 22.89 -17.36
N ASP A 85 -0.01 23.44 -18.40
CA ASP A 85 -1.39 23.11 -18.79
C ASP A 85 -2.43 23.47 -17.72
N THR A 86 -2.12 24.48 -16.91
CA THR A 86 -3.03 25.00 -15.87
C THR A 86 -4.08 25.94 -16.49
N ALA A 87 -5.22 26.10 -15.84
CA ALA A 87 -6.29 26.96 -16.30
C ALA A 87 -7.01 27.67 -15.14
N PRO A 88 -7.62 28.85 -15.39
CA PRO A 88 -8.43 29.52 -14.37
C PRO A 88 -9.63 28.64 -13.95
N ASN A 89 -10.01 28.72 -12.67
CA ASN A 89 -11.13 27.97 -12.09
C ASN A 89 -11.02 26.43 -12.21
N GLN A 90 -9.83 25.91 -12.43
CA GLN A 90 -9.55 24.48 -12.52
C GLN A 90 -8.85 24.00 -11.26
N VAL A 91 -9.18 22.79 -10.78
CA VAL A 91 -8.35 22.09 -9.83
C VAL A 91 -7.19 21.43 -10.60
N ASP A 92 -6.02 22.05 -10.54
CA ASP A 92 -4.82 21.58 -11.26
C ASP A 92 -4.20 20.38 -10.56
N SER A 93 -4.06 20.48 -9.23
CA SER A 93 -3.51 19.39 -8.41
C SER A 93 -4.27 19.24 -7.09
N ILE A 94 -4.10 18.06 -6.47
CA ILE A 94 -4.54 17.79 -5.11
C ILE A 94 -3.34 17.24 -4.33
N VAL A 95 -3.11 17.77 -3.14
CA VAL A 95 -2.07 17.31 -2.22
C VAL A 95 -2.70 16.60 -1.03
N LEU A 96 -2.08 15.48 -0.66
CA LEU A 96 -2.37 14.76 0.58
C LEU A 96 -1.10 14.82 1.43
N HIS A 97 -1.16 15.46 2.58
CA HIS A 97 -0.07 15.56 3.54
C HIS A 97 -0.28 14.61 4.70
N PHE A 98 0.80 14.03 5.23
CA PHE A 98 0.73 13.09 6.35
C PHE A 98 2.08 12.87 7.01
N GLN A 99 2.07 12.37 8.25
CA GLN A 99 3.21 11.75 8.89
C GLN A 99 3.12 10.24 8.75
N PHE A 100 4.27 9.57 8.69
CA PHE A 100 4.34 8.15 8.39
C PHE A 100 5.23 7.43 9.41
N LYS A 101 4.67 6.42 10.10
CA LYS A 101 5.34 5.68 11.16
C LYS A 101 5.15 4.18 11.01
N ASP A 102 6.10 3.40 11.52
CA ASP A 102 5.97 1.95 11.66
C ASP A 102 5.28 1.54 12.98
N HIS A 103 5.17 0.24 13.23
CA HIS A 103 4.59 -0.32 14.46
C HIS A 103 5.35 0.05 15.74
N GLN A 104 6.61 0.46 15.63
CA GLN A 104 7.42 0.96 16.75
C GLN A 104 7.30 2.48 16.96
N GLN A 105 6.42 3.14 16.20
CA GLN A 105 6.23 4.60 16.17
C GLN A 105 7.46 5.36 15.63
N GLU A 106 8.37 4.67 14.94
CA GLU A 106 9.52 5.30 14.28
C GLU A 106 9.10 5.90 12.94
N GLU A 107 9.65 7.07 12.61
CA GLU A 107 9.41 7.72 11.33
C GLU A 107 10.02 6.90 10.18
N ILE A 108 9.20 6.62 9.17
CA ILE A 108 9.58 5.90 7.97
C ILE A 108 9.27 6.70 6.71
N ALA A 109 9.92 6.37 5.60
CA ALA A 109 9.64 6.93 4.29
C ALA A 109 9.80 5.86 3.20
N PRO A 110 8.96 5.88 2.15
CA PRO A 110 9.13 5.01 0.98
C PRO A 110 10.36 5.33 0.12
N SER A 111 10.85 6.57 0.22
CA SER A 111 12.02 7.07 -0.52
C SER A 111 12.57 8.30 0.19
N ASP A 112 13.83 8.59 -0.01
CA ASP A 112 14.52 9.82 0.39
C ASP A 112 14.45 10.91 -0.68
N ALA A 113 13.98 10.60 -1.89
CA ALA A 113 13.85 11.53 -3.01
C ALA A 113 12.43 11.54 -3.61
N PRO A 114 12.04 12.65 -4.28
CA PRO A 114 10.81 12.72 -5.05
C PRO A 114 10.73 11.62 -6.12
N GLN A 115 9.57 10.96 -6.26
CA GLN A 115 9.37 9.95 -7.28
C GLN A 115 7.90 9.83 -7.70
N ILE A 116 7.65 9.38 -8.95
CA ILE A 116 6.30 9.04 -9.39
C ILE A 116 5.90 7.71 -8.76
N CYS A 117 4.85 7.70 -7.95
CA CYS A 117 4.39 6.51 -7.25
C CYS A 117 3.12 5.90 -7.86
N VAL A 118 2.24 6.71 -8.47
CA VAL A 118 1.06 6.22 -9.21
C VAL A 118 1.02 6.85 -10.59
N LYS A 119 0.87 6.03 -11.65
CA LYS A 119 0.64 6.50 -13.03
C LYS A 119 -0.79 6.21 -13.45
N ASN A 120 -1.45 7.17 -14.11
CA ASN A 120 -2.84 7.05 -14.58
C ASN A 120 -3.79 6.63 -13.45
N VAL A 121 -4.06 7.56 -12.54
CA VAL A 121 -5.00 7.40 -11.43
C VAL A 121 -6.34 6.91 -11.98
N ASP A 122 -6.86 5.81 -11.45
CA ASP A 122 -8.16 5.29 -11.85
C ASP A 122 -9.33 6.05 -11.18
N ALA A 123 -10.54 5.83 -11.65
CA ALA A 123 -11.72 6.57 -11.20
C ALA A 123 -12.02 6.37 -9.70
N HIS A 124 -11.73 5.19 -9.15
CA HIS A 124 -11.98 4.91 -7.74
C HIS A 124 -11.03 5.68 -6.82
N LEU A 125 -9.73 5.66 -7.13
CA LEU A 125 -8.73 6.43 -6.39
C LEU A 125 -8.94 7.93 -6.56
N ALA A 126 -9.28 8.39 -7.79
CA ALA A 126 -9.61 9.78 -8.08
C ALA A 126 -10.76 10.27 -7.19
N PHE A 127 -11.87 9.53 -7.14
CA PHE A 127 -13.03 9.85 -6.31
C PHE A 127 -12.67 9.98 -4.82
N SER A 128 -11.87 9.06 -4.31
CA SER A 128 -11.44 9.09 -2.90
C SER A 128 -10.60 10.33 -2.57
N ILE A 129 -9.64 10.68 -3.44
CA ILE A 129 -8.77 11.85 -3.24
C ILE A 129 -9.57 13.16 -3.38
N GLU A 130 -10.47 13.25 -4.36
CA GLU A 130 -11.32 14.42 -4.58
C GLU A 130 -12.26 14.64 -3.38
N THR A 131 -12.89 13.58 -2.90
CA THR A 131 -13.75 13.64 -1.71
C THR A 131 -12.97 14.12 -0.48
N ALA A 132 -11.76 13.61 -0.27
CA ALA A 132 -10.90 14.03 0.83
C ALA A 132 -10.59 15.54 0.78
N ALA A 133 -10.26 16.07 -0.39
CA ALA A 133 -9.95 17.50 -0.57
C ALA A 133 -11.21 18.36 -0.45
N GLU A 134 -12.37 17.90 -0.94
CA GLU A 134 -13.62 18.64 -0.86
C GLU A 134 -14.14 18.75 0.58
N GLU A 135 -14.12 17.67 1.35
CA GLU A 135 -14.54 17.67 2.75
C GLU A 135 -13.62 18.55 3.60
N PHE A 136 -12.31 18.50 3.37
CA PHE A 136 -11.37 19.39 4.05
C PHE A 136 -11.64 20.87 3.74
N ARG A 137 -11.95 21.21 2.47
CA ARG A 137 -12.31 22.58 2.05
C ARG A 137 -13.59 23.10 2.73
N LYS A 138 -14.53 22.22 3.02
CA LYS A 138 -15.77 22.56 3.76
C LYS A 138 -15.55 22.74 5.27
N ASN A 139 -14.30 22.70 5.74
CA ASN A 139 -13.95 22.67 7.16
C ASN A 139 -14.54 21.47 7.94
N ILE A 140 -14.93 20.43 7.24
CA ILE A 140 -15.29 19.16 7.84
C ILE A 140 -13.97 18.35 7.92
N VAL A 141 -13.29 18.45 9.05
CA VAL A 141 -12.06 17.67 9.29
C VAL A 141 -12.46 16.19 9.46
N CYS A 142 -12.70 15.51 8.36
CA CYS A 142 -12.97 14.08 8.37
C CYS A 142 -11.66 13.31 8.22
N ILE A 143 -10.90 13.21 9.32
CA ILE A 143 -9.63 12.44 9.37
C ILE A 143 -9.77 11.05 8.74
N PRO A 144 -10.84 10.25 9.00
CA PRO A 144 -10.99 8.94 8.37
C PRO A 144 -11.05 8.99 6.84
N ILE A 145 -11.72 9.97 6.23
CA ILE A 145 -11.81 10.08 4.77
C ILE A 145 -10.44 10.38 4.17
N ILE A 146 -9.72 11.36 4.74
CA ILE A 146 -8.40 11.75 4.26
C ILE A 146 -7.40 10.59 4.44
N THR A 147 -7.43 9.94 5.60
CA THR A 147 -6.58 8.78 5.91
C THR A 147 -6.84 7.63 4.94
N THR A 148 -8.10 7.37 4.60
CA THR A 148 -8.48 6.36 3.60
C THR A 148 -7.90 6.68 2.23
N ALA A 149 -7.99 7.92 1.76
CA ALA A 149 -7.39 8.34 0.48
C ALA A 149 -5.86 8.15 0.46
N ILE A 150 -5.18 8.43 1.59
CA ILE A 150 -3.75 8.22 1.72
C ILE A 150 -3.40 6.72 1.67
N TYR A 151 -4.11 5.86 2.42
CA TYR A 151 -3.87 4.41 2.39
C TYR A 151 -4.16 3.80 1.02
N GLN A 152 -5.21 4.24 0.33
CA GLN A 152 -5.49 3.79 -1.04
C GLN A 152 -4.39 4.22 -2.01
N THR A 153 -3.89 5.46 -1.91
CA THR A 153 -2.77 5.93 -2.72
C THR A 153 -1.52 5.09 -2.45
N LEU A 154 -1.25 4.79 -1.17
CA LEU A 154 -0.14 3.94 -0.77
C LEU A 154 -0.29 2.52 -1.34
N ALA A 155 -1.46 1.92 -1.23
CA ALA A 155 -1.74 0.59 -1.78
C ALA A 155 -1.53 0.55 -3.31
N HIS A 156 -2.00 1.56 -4.05
CA HIS A 156 -1.76 1.68 -5.49
C HIS A 156 -0.27 1.83 -5.82
N SER A 157 0.48 2.57 -5.01
CA SER A 157 1.93 2.74 -5.16
C SER A 157 2.68 1.42 -4.96
N CYS A 158 2.31 0.65 -3.94
CA CYS A 158 2.88 -0.66 -3.65
C CYS A 158 2.62 -1.67 -4.77
N ILE A 159 1.38 -1.74 -5.27
CA ILE A 159 0.96 -2.67 -6.32
C ILE A 159 1.64 -2.36 -7.66
N ARG A 160 1.74 -1.08 -8.03
CA ARG A 160 2.28 -0.70 -9.35
C ARG A 160 3.78 -0.81 -9.46
N GLN A 161 4.53 -0.53 -8.42
CA GLN A 161 5.99 -0.72 -8.46
C GLN A 161 6.34 -2.21 -8.58
N ARG A 162 5.54 -3.11 -7.99
CA ARG A 162 5.64 -4.55 -8.27
C ARG A 162 5.35 -4.90 -9.74
N ARG A 163 4.46 -4.18 -10.42
CA ARG A 163 4.11 -4.42 -11.84
C ARG A 163 5.20 -3.99 -12.82
N SER A 164 6.11 -3.07 -12.49
CA SER A 164 7.11 -2.56 -13.43
C SER A 164 8.26 -3.54 -13.68
N VAL A 165 8.56 -4.44 -12.74
CA VAL A 165 9.70 -5.37 -12.83
C VAL A 165 9.42 -6.60 -13.70
N ALA A 166 8.15 -6.98 -13.91
CA ALA A 166 7.86 -8.14 -14.75
C ALA A 166 6.40 -8.20 -15.23
N ARG A 167 5.99 -7.30 -16.10
CA ARG A 167 4.60 -7.25 -16.59
C ARG A 167 4.05 -8.59 -17.12
N HIS A 168 4.91 -9.45 -17.64
CA HIS A 168 4.54 -10.77 -18.14
C HIS A 168 4.55 -11.85 -17.04
N GLN A 169 5.52 -11.78 -16.12
CA GLN A 169 5.68 -12.74 -15.03
C GLN A 169 4.71 -12.48 -13.88
N TYR A 170 4.37 -11.20 -13.64
CA TYR A 170 3.43 -10.78 -12.60
C TYR A 170 2.01 -11.32 -12.82
N LYS A 171 1.56 -11.43 -14.06
CA LYS A 171 0.24 -12.00 -14.37
C LYS A 171 0.05 -13.40 -13.75
N TYR A 172 1.05 -14.26 -13.89
CA TYR A 172 1.00 -15.62 -13.33
C TYR A 172 0.97 -15.63 -11.81
N ILE A 173 1.68 -14.68 -11.16
CA ILE A 173 1.74 -14.59 -9.70
C ILE A 173 0.46 -13.99 -9.11
N SER A 174 -0.09 -12.92 -9.70
CA SER A 174 -1.35 -12.33 -9.22
C SER A 174 -2.52 -13.30 -9.36
N GLU A 175 -2.62 -13.99 -10.49
CA GLU A 175 -3.60 -15.04 -10.72
C GLU A 175 -3.40 -16.22 -9.75
N GLY A 176 -2.14 -16.61 -9.50
CA GLY A 176 -1.81 -17.65 -8.53
C GLY A 176 -2.15 -17.29 -7.09
N ILE A 177 -1.97 -16.03 -6.67
CA ILE A 177 -2.36 -15.55 -5.33
C ILE A 177 -3.89 -15.59 -5.19
N GLU A 178 -4.60 -15.06 -6.17
CA GLU A 178 -6.07 -15.06 -6.20
C GLU A 178 -6.64 -16.50 -6.15
N LEU A 179 -6.03 -17.42 -6.89
CA LEU A 179 -6.40 -18.83 -6.84
C LEU A 179 -6.12 -19.47 -5.47
N MET A 180 -5.00 -19.12 -4.82
CA MET A 180 -4.69 -19.60 -3.47
C MET A 180 -5.68 -19.11 -2.41
N GLU A 181 -6.22 -17.90 -2.57
CA GLU A 181 -7.18 -17.30 -1.65
C GLU A 181 -8.59 -17.87 -1.86
N ASN A 182 -9.01 -18.00 -3.11
CA ASN A 182 -10.36 -18.43 -3.47
C ASN A 182 -10.52 -19.96 -3.52
N ASN A 183 -9.43 -20.71 -3.71
CA ASN A 183 -9.43 -22.17 -3.82
C ASN A 183 -8.41 -22.78 -2.85
N PRO A 184 -8.72 -22.83 -1.56
CA PRO A 184 -7.78 -23.25 -0.52
C PRO A 184 -7.30 -24.70 -0.68
N ASP A 185 -8.07 -25.58 -1.34
CA ASP A 185 -7.73 -26.99 -1.54
C ASP A 185 -6.86 -27.25 -2.79
N MET A 186 -6.75 -26.28 -3.71
CA MET A 186 -5.88 -26.43 -4.88
C MET A 186 -4.42 -26.57 -4.47
N THR A 187 -3.76 -27.57 -5.06
CA THR A 187 -2.30 -27.72 -4.91
C THR A 187 -1.54 -26.64 -5.67
N ILE A 188 -0.29 -26.40 -5.30
CA ILE A 188 0.56 -25.43 -6.03
C ILE A 188 0.78 -25.86 -7.49
N GLY A 189 0.81 -27.16 -7.76
CA GLY A 189 0.91 -27.69 -9.12
C GLY A 189 -0.32 -27.39 -9.96
N GLU A 190 -1.53 -27.52 -9.42
CA GLU A 190 -2.78 -27.16 -10.10
C GLU A 190 -2.86 -25.65 -10.35
N ILE A 191 -2.50 -24.84 -9.38
CA ILE A 191 -2.43 -23.38 -9.54
C ILE A 191 -1.47 -23.01 -10.66
N ALA A 192 -0.26 -23.57 -10.67
CA ALA A 192 0.73 -23.33 -11.71
C ALA A 192 0.19 -23.71 -13.09
N LYS A 193 -0.53 -24.85 -13.18
CA LYS A 193 -1.15 -25.31 -14.41
C LYS A 193 -2.23 -24.36 -14.92
N VAL A 194 -3.09 -23.83 -14.04
CA VAL A 194 -4.09 -22.80 -14.40
C VAL A 194 -3.40 -21.53 -14.88
N CYS A 195 -2.33 -21.10 -14.22
CA CYS A 195 -1.51 -19.96 -14.64
C CYS A 195 -0.70 -20.24 -15.93
N GLY A 196 -0.76 -21.43 -16.51
CA GLY A 196 -0.07 -21.76 -17.77
C GLY A 196 1.44 -21.93 -17.65
N VAL A 197 1.96 -22.28 -16.46
CA VAL A 197 3.39 -22.45 -16.18
C VAL A 197 3.68 -23.78 -15.48
N SER A 198 4.95 -24.22 -15.50
CA SER A 198 5.36 -25.38 -14.70
C SER A 198 5.39 -25.02 -13.21
N GLU A 199 5.14 -25.99 -12.33
CA GLU A 199 5.17 -25.79 -10.88
C GLU A 199 6.54 -25.26 -10.40
N GLY A 200 7.64 -25.79 -10.93
CA GLY A 200 8.99 -25.32 -10.58
C GLY A 200 9.21 -23.86 -10.96
N TYR A 201 8.75 -23.45 -12.14
CA TYR A 201 8.84 -22.05 -12.57
C TYR A 201 7.95 -21.14 -11.74
N PHE A 202 6.71 -21.56 -11.44
CA PHE A 202 5.81 -20.83 -10.55
C PHE A 202 6.42 -20.61 -9.17
N ARG A 203 6.98 -21.67 -8.55
CA ARG A 203 7.65 -21.57 -7.23
C ARG A 203 8.82 -20.60 -7.25
N LYS A 204 9.63 -20.62 -8.31
CA LYS A 204 10.74 -19.69 -8.50
C LYS A 204 10.26 -18.25 -8.59
N LEU A 205 9.34 -17.97 -9.49
CA LEU A 205 8.76 -16.65 -9.68
C LEU A 205 8.08 -16.13 -8.41
N PHE A 206 7.32 -17.00 -7.74
CA PHE A 206 6.61 -16.64 -6.51
C PHE A 206 7.61 -16.25 -5.41
N LYS A 207 8.70 -17.00 -5.25
CA LYS A 207 9.75 -16.69 -4.28
C LYS A 207 10.49 -15.39 -4.64
N GLU A 208 10.79 -15.16 -5.91
CA GLU A 208 11.39 -13.89 -6.38
C GLU A 208 10.45 -12.69 -6.11
N TYR A 209 9.16 -12.91 -6.23
CA TYR A 209 8.13 -11.88 -6.02
C TYR A 209 7.84 -11.61 -4.54
N SER A 210 7.56 -12.66 -3.75
CA SER A 210 7.09 -12.56 -2.36
C SER A 210 8.21 -12.68 -1.32
N GLY A 211 9.40 -13.11 -1.74
CA GLY A 211 10.50 -13.49 -0.84
C GLY A 211 10.31 -14.85 -0.16
N GLU A 212 9.14 -15.47 -0.28
CA GLU A 212 8.73 -16.67 0.46
C GLU A 212 8.29 -17.81 -0.48
N ASN A 213 8.32 -19.04 0.02
CA ASN A 213 7.75 -20.19 -0.70
C ASN A 213 6.21 -20.07 -0.73
N PRO A 214 5.51 -20.39 -1.85
CA PRO A 214 4.06 -20.29 -1.95
C PRO A 214 3.28 -21.12 -0.92
N ILE A 215 3.79 -22.28 -0.49
CA ILE A 215 3.16 -23.07 0.57
C ILE A 215 3.23 -22.34 1.91
N TYR A 216 4.40 -21.78 2.24
CA TYR A 216 4.60 -21.02 3.47
C TYR A 216 3.75 -19.74 3.48
N PHE A 217 3.70 -19.03 2.37
CA PHE A 217 2.85 -17.86 2.18
C PHE A 217 1.38 -18.19 2.44
N ARG A 218 0.86 -19.29 1.86
CA ARG A 218 -0.52 -19.75 2.10
C ARG A 218 -0.77 -20.09 3.57
N GLN A 219 0.15 -20.80 4.21
CA GLN A 219 0.03 -21.13 5.63
C GLN A 219 0.01 -19.87 6.49
N LYS A 220 0.90 -18.93 6.25
CA LYS A 220 0.95 -17.64 6.96
C LYS A 220 -0.38 -16.88 6.83
N HIS A 221 -0.93 -16.79 5.61
CA HIS A 221 -2.21 -16.14 5.36
C HIS A 221 -3.38 -16.80 6.10
N ARG A 222 -3.43 -18.15 6.12
CA ARG A 222 -4.42 -18.90 6.90
C ARG A 222 -4.28 -18.66 8.39
N ILE A 223 -3.06 -18.58 8.91
CA ILE A 223 -2.83 -18.31 10.33
C ILE A 223 -3.19 -16.87 10.70
N GLU A 224 -2.96 -15.88 9.84
CA GLU A 224 -3.44 -14.51 10.10
C GLU A 224 -4.98 -14.44 10.17
N LYS A 225 -5.70 -15.13 9.27
CA LYS A 225 -7.16 -15.29 9.39
C LYS A 225 -7.57 -16.02 10.67
N ALA A 226 -6.82 -17.07 11.04
CA ALA A 226 -7.09 -17.80 12.28
C ALA A 226 -6.99 -16.90 13.51
N LYS A 227 -6.00 -16.04 13.60
CA LYS A 227 -5.87 -15.08 14.72
C LYS A 227 -7.12 -14.22 14.87
N GLN A 228 -7.66 -13.73 13.76
CA GLN A 228 -8.88 -12.91 13.78
C GLN A 228 -10.09 -13.74 14.28
N LEU A 229 -10.30 -14.95 13.72
CA LEU A 229 -11.40 -15.81 14.10
C LEU A 229 -11.34 -16.28 15.58
N LEU A 230 -10.12 -16.55 16.08
CA LEU A 230 -9.91 -16.94 17.48
C LEU A 230 -10.31 -15.84 18.48
N LEU A 231 -10.19 -14.56 18.09
CA LEU A 231 -10.55 -13.42 18.93
C LEU A 231 -12.05 -13.10 18.90
N LEU A 232 -12.78 -13.52 17.87
CA LEU A 232 -14.22 -13.31 17.78
C LEU A 232 -15.02 -14.14 18.79
N ASP A 233 -14.42 -15.18 19.38
CA ASP A 233 -15.05 -16.10 20.35
C ASP A 233 -16.35 -16.77 19.86
N MET A 234 -16.55 -16.83 18.55
CA MET A 234 -17.74 -17.38 17.90
C MET A 234 -17.55 -18.82 17.42
N TYR A 235 -16.30 -19.29 17.35
CA TYR A 235 -15.92 -20.56 16.74
C TYR A 235 -14.97 -21.34 17.68
N SER A 236 -15.14 -22.62 17.74
CA SER A 236 -14.17 -23.53 18.37
C SER A 236 -12.88 -23.62 17.53
N VAL A 237 -11.79 -24.02 18.17
CA VAL A 237 -10.50 -24.24 17.47
C VAL A 237 -10.63 -25.28 16.35
N GLY A 238 -11.52 -26.28 16.52
CA GLY A 238 -11.81 -27.29 15.51
C GLY A 238 -12.54 -26.71 14.29
N GLU A 239 -13.60 -25.92 14.52
CA GLU A 239 -14.35 -25.25 13.45
C GLU A 239 -13.47 -24.26 12.68
N ILE A 240 -12.55 -23.55 13.35
CA ILE A 240 -11.58 -22.67 12.68
C ILE A 240 -10.63 -23.48 11.82
N ALA A 241 -10.13 -24.63 12.29
CA ALA A 241 -9.27 -25.50 11.51
C ALA A 241 -9.97 -25.99 10.22
N GLU A 242 -11.22 -26.40 10.33
CA GLU A 242 -12.06 -26.83 9.21
C GLU A 242 -12.34 -25.67 8.23
N THR A 243 -12.80 -24.52 8.75
CA THR A 243 -13.09 -23.31 7.95
C THR A 243 -11.88 -22.83 7.16
N LEU A 244 -10.68 -23.00 7.73
CA LEU A 244 -9.42 -22.61 7.08
C LEU A 244 -8.76 -23.74 6.29
N HIS A 245 -9.49 -24.84 6.05
CA HIS A 245 -9.06 -25.98 5.23
C HIS A 245 -7.74 -26.61 5.70
N PHE A 246 -7.59 -26.81 7.02
CA PHE A 246 -6.56 -27.68 7.57
C PHE A 246 -7.06 -29.12 7.58
N SER A 247 -6.17 -30.08 7.35
CA SER A 247 -6.51 -31.51 7.31
C SER A 247 -7.13 -32.00 8.64
N ASP A 248 -6.70 -31.40 9.75
CA ASP A 248 -7.20 -31.70 11.09
C ASP A 248 -6.75 -30.60 12.09
N ILE A 249 -7.31 -30.66 13.30
CA ILE A 249 -7.02 -29.73 14.39
C ILE A 249 -5.56 -29.80 14.87
N TYR A 250 -4.90 -30.95 14.74
CA TYR A 250 -3.50 -31.12 15.16
C TYR A 250 -2.56 -30.43 14.17
N HIS A 251 -2.80 -30.61 12.87
CA HIS A 251 -2.07 -29.92 11.83
C HIS A 251 -2.23 -28.41 11.95
N PHE A 252 -3.45 -27.93 12.18
CA PHE A 252 -3.72 -26.52 12.45
C PHE A 252 -2.92 -26.02 13.67
N SER A 253 -3.08 -26.68 14.83
CA SER A 253 -2.45 -26.24 16.09
C SER A 253 -0.92 -26.22 16.01
N ASN A 254 -0.32 -27.21 15.34
CA ASN A 254 1.13 -27.26 15.12
C ASN A 254 1.60 -26.14 14.19
N THR A 255 0.88 -25.90 13.08
CA THR A 255 1.20 -24.84 12.14
C THR A 255 1.04 -23.47 12.79
N PHE A 256 -0.03 -23.26 13.55
CA PHE A 256 -0.28 -22.04 14.30
C PHE A 256 0.85 -21.77 15.29
N LYS A 257 1.21 -22.77 16.12
CA LYS A 257 2.30 -22.66 17.08
C LYS A 257 3.65 -22.38 16.40
N LYS A 258 3.92 -23.04 15.28
CA LYS A 258 5.16 -22.83 14.51
C LYS A 258 5.29 -21.40 14.01
N LEU A 259 4.19 -20.79 13.57
CA LEU A 259 4.20 -19.44 12.97
C LEU A 259 4.01 -18.31 13.99
N THR A 260 3.36 -18.60 15.15
CA THR A 260 3.06 -17.58 16.17
C THR A 260 3.87 -17.72 17.46
N GLY A 261 4.55 -18.86 17.64
CA GLY A 261 5.28 -19.21 18.86
C GLY A 261 4.42 -19.82 19.97
N ILE A 262 3.08 -19.68 19.94
CA ILE A 262 2.15 -20.16 20.97
C ILE A 262 0.98 -20.97 20.38
N SER A 263 0.34 -21.80 21.18
CA SER A 263 -0.83 -22.57 20.72
C SER A 263 -2.06 -21.66 20.52
N PRO A 264 -3.05 -22.09 19.67
CA PRO A 264 -4.29 -21.33 19.49
C PRO A 264 -5.01 -21.02 20.80
N GLN A 265 -5.09 -21.98 21.73
CA GLN A 265 -5.72 -21.79 23.04
C GLN A 265 -4.96 -20.77 23.91
N ASN A 266 -3.63 -20.79 23.87
CA ASN A 266 -2.83 -19.80 24.60
C ASN A 266 -2.94 -18.42 23.97
N TYR A 267 -3.07 -18.34 22.63
CA TYR A 267 -3.32 -17.11 21.91
C TYR A 267 -4.64 -16.46 22.36
N ILE A 268 -5.73 -17.24 22.46
CA ILE A 268 -7.01 -16.78 22.99
C ILE A 268 -6.84 -16.24 24.42
N LYS A 269 -6.19 -17.02 25.30
CA LYS A 269 -6.00 -16.63 26.72
C LYS A 269 -5.21 -15.32 26.88
N GLN A 270 -4.19 -15.11 26.06
CA GLN A 270 -3.34 -13.91 26.14
C GLN A 270 -4.01 -12.66 25.55
N ASN A 271 -4.89 -12.82 24.56
CA ASN A 271 -5.49 -11.70 23.84
C ASN A 271 -6.99 -11.49 24.14
N ARG A 272 -7.61 -12.29 25.01
CA ARG A 272 -8.91 -11.95 25.56
C ARG A 272 -8.75 -10.73 26.45
N ILE A 273 -9.27 -9.60 25.99
CA ILE A 273 -9.46 -8.43 26.84
C ILE A 273 -10.41 -8.82 27.97
N LYS A 274 -9.97 -8.68 29.22
CA LYS A 274 -10.79 -8.87 30.40
C LYS A 274 -11.86 -7.81 30.47
#